data_daa4ec4b6632a58103fd555603969fed
#
_entry.id   daa4ec4b6632a58103fd555603969fed
#
_cell.length_a   1.000
_cell.length_b   1.000
_cell.length_c   1.000
_cell.angle_alpha   90.00
_cell.angle_beta   90.00
_cell.angle_gamma   90.00
#
_symmetry.space_group_name_H-M   'P 1'
#
loop_
_entity.id
_entity.type
_entity.pdbx_description
1 polymer ?
#
loop_
_entity_poly.entity_id
_entity_poly.type
_entity_poly.pdbx_seq_one_letter_code
_entity_poly.pdbx_strand_id
1 'polypeptide(L)'
;MQIAPLLHVGRGVMAIIGGGGKTTLMETLAGELSKKGKVIITTTTHIYRPEQYETLLDADEAAVSAALERSGIVCVASQAESGKLCAPRLSMGTLAQLADFVLVEADGAKRLPLKAHASHEPVIPEEAQRVIMVIGIDGVGKTIRETCHRSALYAQLALVDEETVVTPQLAARVVNAEGYGDRVYINKVESASDYEAAQAMANEFSCPVIAGSLHQGVYVCLH
;
A
#
# COMPACT_ATOMS: atom_id res chain seq x y z
N MET A 1 7.33 -17.56 3.69
CA MET A 1 5.84 -17.71 3.57
C MET A 1 5.35 -16.66 2.59
N GLN A 2 4.25 -16.89 1.84
CA GLN A 2 3.70 -15.88 0.91
C GLN A 2 2.74 -14.95 1.66
N ILE A 3 2.79 -13.63 1.35
CA ILE A 3 1.93 -12.63 1.97
C ILE A 3 0.57 -12.46 1.25
N ALA A 4 0.51 -12.70 -0.06
CA ALA A 4 -0.73 -12.53 -0.83
C ALA A 4 -1.91 -13.35 -0.30
N PRO A 5 -1.75 -14.64 0.10
CA PRO A 5 -2.85 -15.39 0.73
C PRO A 5 -3.29 -14.82 2.07
N LEU A 6 -2.36 -14.32 2.89
CA LEU A 6 -2.67 -13.74 4.20
C LEU A 6 -3.48 -12.46 4.07
N LEU A 7 -3.15 -11.63 3.08
CA LEU A 7 -3.89 -10.41 2.76
C LEU A 7 -5.17 -10.68 1.94
N HIS A 8 -5.47 -11.95 1.66
CA HIS A 8 -6.61 -12.37 0.83
C HIS A 8 -6.64 -11.65 -0.53
N VAL A 9 -5.45 -11.49 -1.16
CA VAL A 9 -5.35 -10.90 -2.48
C VAL A 9 -5.93 -11.87 -3.51
N GLY A 10 -7.04 -11.47 -4.12
CA GLY A 10 -7.73 -12.20 -5.19
C GLY A 10 -7.45 -11.62 -6.57
N ARG A 11 -8.10 -12.16 -7.62
CA ARG A 11 -8.08 -11.57 -8.96
C ARG A 11 -8.82 -10.22 -8.94
N GLY A 12 -8.43 -9.31 -9.83
CA GLY A 12 -9.01 -7.98 -9.97
C GLY A 12 -8.14 -6.87 -9.39
N VAL A 13 -8.75 -5.76 -9.00
CA VAL A 13 -8.07 -4.53 -8.56
C VAL A 13 -7.87 -4.52 -7.05
N MET A 14 -6.64 -4.28 -6.61
CA MET A 14 -6.24 -4.11 -5.21
C MET A 14 -5.64 -2.73 -5.00
N ALA A 15 -6.23 -1.92 -4.13
CA ALA A 15 -5.67 -0.62 -3.74
C ALA A 15 -4.75 -0.79 -2.52
N ILE A 16 -3.60 -0.11 -2.55
CA ILE A 16 -2.61 -0.11 -1.47
C ILE A 16 -2.42 1.35 -1.03
N ILE A 17 -2.68 1.61 0.24
CA ILE A 17 -2.67 2.96 0.84
C ILE A 17 -1.84 2.98 2.14
N GLY A 18 -1.61 4.17 2.70
CA GLY A 18 -0.91 4.35 3.97
C GLY A 18 0.58 4.65 3.83
N GLY A 19 1.38 4.24 4.81
CA GLY A 19 2.82 4.51 4.89
C GLY A 19 3.66 3.27 5.22
N GLY A 20 4.98 3.41 5.26
CA GLY A 20 5.85 2.36 5.81
C GLY A 20 6.15 1.16 4.90
N GLY A 21 6.01 1.29 3.56
CA GLY A 21 6.48 0.26 2.64
C GLY A 21 5.50 -0.22 1.57
N LYS A 22 4.58 0.64 1.12
CA LYS A 22 3.62 0.31 0.04
C LYS A 22 4.27 -0.23 -1.23
N THR A 23 5.27 0.49 -1.75
CA THR A 23 5.98 0.10 -2.98
C THR A 23 6.61 -1.28 -2.84
N THR A 24 7.28 -1.55 -1.71
CA THR A 24 7.87 -2.86 -1.42
C THR A 24 6.80 -3.95 -1.30
N LEU A 25 5.64 -3.65 -0.67
CA LEU A 25 4.52 -4.58 -0.61
C LEU A 25 4.00 -4.90 -2.02
N MET A 26 3.84 -3.88 -2.85
CA MET A 26 3.39 -4.02 -4.25
C MET A 26 4.33 -4.91 -5.06
N GLU A 27 5.64 -4.69 -4.95
CA GLU A 27 6.67 -5.50 -5.61
C GLU A 27 6.66 -6.96 -5.11
N THR A 28 6.53 -7.16 -3.80
CA THR A 28 6.43 -8.49 -3.20
C THR A 28 5.18 -9.22 -3.70
N LEU A 29 4.02 -8.56 -3.67
CA LEU A 29 2.77 -9.12 -4.19
C LEU A 29 2.86 -9.44 -5.68
N ALA A 30 3.42 -8.53 -6.49
CA ALA A 30 3.58 -8.75 -7.92
C ALA A 30 4.43 -10.00 -8.21
N GLY A 31 5.56 -10.18 -7.50
CA GLY A 31 6.40 -11.37 -7.63
C GLY A 31 5.73 -12.67 -7.19
N GLU A 32 4.85 -12.62 -6.18
CA GLU A 32 4.08 -13.80 -5.75
C GLU A 32 2.95 -14.14 -6.73
N LEU A 33 2.22 -13.11 -7.19
CA LEU A 33 1.02 -13.25 -8.01
C LEU A 33 1.34 -13.60 -9.46
N SER A 34 2.50 -13.17 -9.99
CA SER A 34 2.92 -13.50 -11.36
C SER A 34 3.08 -15.00 -11.61
N LYS A 35 3.25 -15.78 -10.54
CA LYS A 35 3.26 -17.26 -10.62
C LYS A 35 1.86 -17.85 -10.83
N LYS A 36 0.81 -17.02 -10.73
CA LYS A 36 -0.60 -17.42 -10.79
C LYS A 36 -1.36 -16.76 -11.94
N GLY A 37 -0.79 -15.73 -12.55
CA GLY A 37 -1.43 -14.99 -13.64
C GLY A 37 -0.69 -13.70 -13.98
N LYS A 38 -1.26 -12.93 -14.89
CA LYS A 38 -0.74 -11.66 -15.36
C LYS A 38 -0.94 -10.56 -14.31
N VAL A 39 0.06 -9.72 -14.09
CA VAL A 39 0.04 -8.66 -13.08
C VAL A 39 0.30 -7.29 -13.71
N ILE A 40 -0.54 -6.33 -13.41
CA ILE A 40 -0.30 -4.92 -13.69
C ILE A 40 -0.02 -4.19 -12.37
N ILE A 41 1.07 -3.40 -12.34
CA ILE A 41 1.37 -2.42 -11.31
C ILE A 41 0.99 -1.05 -11.85
N THR A 42 0.28 -0.24 -11.07
CA THR A 42 -0.12 1.11 -11.48
C THR A 42 -0.32 2.04 -10.28
N THR A 43 -0.76 3.25 -10.54
CA THR A 43 -1.08 4.24 -9.50
C THR A 43 -2.25 5.12 -9.91
N THR A 44 -2.95 5.67 -8.94
CA THR A 44 -3.91 6.77 -9.12
C THR A 44 -3.33 8.12 -8.69
N THR A 45 -2.11 8.13 -8.14
CA THR A 45 -1.43 9.34 -7.66
C THR A 45 -0.06 9.51 -8.33
N HIS A 46 1.04 9.47 -7.56
CA HIS A 46 2.38 9.60 -8.12
C HIS A 46 3.32 8.59 -7.48
N ILE A 47 3.95 7.75 -8.30
CA ILE A 47 4.96 6.78 -7.86
C ILE A 47 6.30 6.99 -8.56
N TYR A 48 7.38 6.46 -7.98
CA TYR A 48 8.63 6.29 -8.71
C TYR A 48 8.50 5.14 -9.70
N ARG A 49 9.25 5.21 -10.81
CA ARG A 49 9.28 4.11 -11.79
C ARG A 49 9.86 2.86 -11.11
N PRO A 50 9.18 1.71 -11.16
CA PRO A 50 9.76 0.45 -10.72
C PRO A 50 10.96 0.08 -11.61
N GLU A 51 12.09 -0.28 -11.00
CA GLU A 51 13.29 -0.65 -11.74
C GLU A 51 13.26 -2.11 -12.25
N GLN A 52 12.45 -2.94 -11.60
CA GLN A 52 12.42 -4.40 -11.82
C GLN A 52 11.48 -4.82 -12.96
N TYR A 53 10.58 -3.93 -13.41
CA TYR A 53 9.51 -4.27 -14.35
C TYR A 53 9.51 -3.32 -15.55
N GLU A 54 9.13 -3.87 -16.72
CA GLU A 54 8.86 -3.04 -17.89
C GLU A 54 7.78 -2.01 -17.58
N THR A 55 8.08 -0.72 -17.83
CA THR A 55 7.13 0.38 -17.64
C THR A 55 6.62 0.86 -18.99
N LEU A 56 5.32 0.76 -19.20
CA LEU A 56 4.62 1.21 -20.39
C LEU A 56 3.98 2.57 -20.10
N LEU A 57 4.41 3.59 -20.85
CA LEU A 57 3.91 4.95 -20.72
C LEU A 57 2.87 5.23 -21.80
N ASP A 58 1.69 5.69 -21.39
CA ASP A 58 0.59 6.07 -22.28
C ASP A 58 0.23 4.98 -23.33
N ALA A 59 0.49 3.71 -22.98
CA ALA A 59 0.29 2.57 -23.85
C ALA A 59 -1.20 2.28 -24.09
N ASP A 60 -1.50 1.74 -25.27
CA ASP A 60 -2.81 1.17 -25.58
C ASP A 60 -2.96 -0.28 -25.09
N GLU A 61 -4.16 -0.82 -25.19
CA GLU A 61 -4.49 -2.19 -24.75
C GLU A 61 -3.65 -3.25 -25.44
N ALA A 62 -3.36 -3.08 -26.74
CA ALA A 62 -2.59 -4.04 -27.52
C ALA A 62 -1.13 -4.10 -27.04
N ALA A 63 -0.52 -2.95 -26.75
CA ALA A 63 0.83 -2.87 -26.22
C ALA A 63 0.92 -3.47 -24.81
N VAL A 64 -0.06 -3.18 -23.93
CA VAL A 64 -0.12 -3.76 -22.59
C VAL A 64 -0.27 -5.28 -22.66
N SER A 65 -1.20 -5.78 -23.47
CA SER A 65 -1.42 -7.22 -23.64
C SER A 65 -0.17 -7.93 -24.16
N ALA A 66 0.49 -7.38 -25.18
CA ALA A 66 1.72 -7.95 -25.73
C ALA A 66 2.87 -7.97 -24.71
N ALA A 67 3.00 -6.95 -23.88
CA ALA A 67 4.02 -6.89 -22.83
C ALA A 67 3.73 -7.92 -21.70
N LEU A 68 2.47 -8.08 -21.29
CA LEU A 68 2.06 -9.09 -20.32
C LEU A 68 2.32 -10.52 -20.80
N GLU A 69 2.14 -10.80 -22.11
CA GLU A 69 2.48 -12.12 -22.68
C GLU A 69 3.98 -12.41 -22.61
N ARG A 70 4.83 -11.37 -22.73
CA ARG A 70 6.30 -11.54 -22.67
C ARG A 70 6.84 -11.70 -21.25
N SER A 71 6.35 -10.89 -20.31
CA SER A 71 6.98 -10.72 -18.99
C SER A 71 6.11 -11.17 -17.82
N GLY A 72 4.80 -11.31 -18.00
CA GLY A 72 3.86 -11.64 -16.94
C GLY A 72 3.58 -10.49 -15.95
N ILE A 73 4.49 -9.51 -15.84
CA ILE A 73 4.35 -8.32 -14.98
C ILE A 73 4.74 -7.08 -15.77
N VAL A 74 3.90 -6.03 -15.72
CA VAL A 74 4.22 -4.72 -16.29
C VAL A 74 3.76 -3.60 -15.35
N CYS A 75 4.43 -2.45 -15.41
CA CYS A 75 3.94 -1.21 -14.86
C CYS A 75 3.26 -0.40 -15.97
N VAL A 76 2.01 0.01 -15.77
CA VAL A 76 1.25 0.84 -16.74
C VAL A 76 0.94 2.18 -16.09
N ALA A 77 1.41 3.27 -16.70
CA ALA A 77 1.30 4.61 -16.13
C ALA A 77 1.43 5.69 -17.21
N SER A 78 1.26 6.94 -16.82
CA SER A 78 1.63 8.11 -17.60
C SER A 78 2.82 8.83 -16.96
N GLN A 79 3.51 9.67 -17.73
CA GLN A 79 4.63 10.48 -17.23
C GLN A 79 4.10 11.78 -16.62
N ALA A 80 4.43 12.06 -15.35
CA ALA A 80 4.17 13.34 -14.73
C ALA A 80 5.31 14.35 -14.97
N GLU A 81 5.02 15.65 -14.92
CA GLU A 81 6.02 16.73 -15.07
C GLU A 81 7.15 16.64 -14.03
N SER A 82 6.87 16.11 -12.84
CA SER A 82 7.85 15.89 -11.77
C SER A 82 8.89 14.79 -12.06
N GLY A 83 8.83 14.13 -13.21
CA GLY A 83 9.63 12.95 -13.53
C GLY A 83 9.16 11.65 -12.89
N LYS A 84 8.12 11.70 -12.05
CA LYS A 84 7.44 10.51 -11.52
C LYS A 84 6.43 9.97 -12.52
N LEU A 85 5.89 8.80 -12.22
CA LEU A 85 4.74 8.23 -12.91
C LEU A 85 3.45 8.73 -12.24
N CYS A 86 2.39 8.90 -13.04
CA CYS A 86 1.02 9.21 -12.58
C CYS A 86 0.02 8.22 -13.20
N ALA A 87 -1.26 8.40 -12.90
CA ALA A 87 -2.33 7.53 -13.37
C ALA A 87 -2.25 7.28 -14.89
N PRO A 88 -2.48 6.04 -15.35
CA PRO A 88 -2.49 5.70 -16.76
C PRO A 88 -3.69 6.31 -17.48
N ARG A 89 -3.63 6.37 -18.82
CA ARG A 89 -4.78 6.78 -19.65
C ARG A 89 -5.86 5.71 -19.73
N LEU A 90 -5.47 4.44 -19.65
CA LEU A 90 -6.42 3.33 -19.60
C LEU A 90 -7.18 3.34 -18.27
N SER A 91 -8.47 3.06 -18.33
CA SER A 91 -9.29 2.95 -17.11
C SER A 91 -8.89 1.74 -16.28
N MET A 92 -9.16 1.76 -14.97
CA MET A 92 -8.91 0.60 -14.10
C MET A 92 -9.72 -0.62 -14.54
N GLY A 93 -10.95 -0.41 -15.03
CA GLY A 93 -11.77 -1.47 -15.60
C GLY A 93 -11.11 -2.12 -16.83
N THR A 94 -10.50 -1.33 -17.73
CA THR A 94 -9.74 -1.86 -18.88
C THR A 94 -8.52 -2.65 -18.38
N LEU A 95 -7.75 -2.13 -17.44
CA LEU A 95 -6.58 -2.84 -16.89
C LEU A 95 -6.99 -4.17 -16.24
N ALA A 96 -8.13 -4.19 -15.54
CA ALA A 96 -8.67 -5.42 -14.92
C ALA A 96 -9.16 -6.47 -15.94
N GLN A 97 -9.43 -6.07 -17.20
CA GLN A 97 -9.73 -7.01 -18.28
C GLN A 97 -8.46 -7.58 -18.94
N LEU A 98 -7.34 -6.84 -18.88
CA LEU A 98 -6.07 -7.24 -19.50
C LEU A 98 -5.20 -8.13 -18.59
N ALA A 99 -5.39 -8.05 -17.26
CA ALA A 99 -4.59 -8.79 -16.28
C ALA A 99 -5.44 -9.48 -15.22
N ASP A 100 -4.90 -10.56 -14.64
CA ASP A 100 -5.54 -11.27 -13.52
C ASP A 100 -5.51 -10.45 -12.23
N PHE A 101 -4.45 -9.64 -12.05
CA PHE A 101 -4.22 -8.84 -10.85
C PHE A 101 -3.77 -7.43 -11.23
N VAL A 102 -4.41 -6.42 -10.66
CA VAL A 102 -4.04 -5.01 -10.81
C VAL A 102 -3.73 -4.44 -9.44
N LEU A 103 -2.47 -4.12 -9.19
CA LEU A 103 -1.99 -3.54 -7.93
C LEU A 103 -1.87 -2.03 -8.10
N VAL A 104 -2.59 -1.27 -7.29
CA VAL A 104 -2.71 0.19 -7.41
C VAL A 104 -2.18 0.89 -6.17
N GLU A 105 -1.10 1.68 -6.27
CA GLU A 105 -0.73 2.61 -5.22
C GLU A 105 -1.64 3.83 -5.27
N ALA A 106 -2.52 3.99 -4.26
CA ALA A 106 -3.61 4.97 -4.31
C ALA A 106 -3.36 6.23 -3.46
N ASP A 107 -2.15 6.38 -2.91
CA ASP A 107 -1.75 7.58 -2.16
C ASP A 107 -0.22 7.74 -2.07
N GLY A 108 0.24 8.97 -1.72
CA GLY A 108 1.65 9.26 -1.44
C GLY A 108 1.93 9.36 0.07
N ALA A 109 3.07 8.85 0.55
CA ALA A 109 3.47 8.91 1.96
C ALA A 109 4.83 9.55 2.24
N LYS A 110 5.51 10.09 1.23
CA LYS A 110 6.87 10.68 1.33
C LYS A 110 7.88 9.79 2.08
N ARG A 111 7.75 8.46 1.95
CA ARG A 111 8.58 7.44 2.62
C ARG A 111 8.46 7.43 4.15
N LEU A 112 7.48 8.13 4.73
CA LEU A 112 7.22 8.09 6.18
C LEU A 112 6.42 6.83 6.55
N PRO A 113 6.62 6.30 7.77
CA PRO A 113 5.97 5.06 8.22
C PRO A 113 4.48 5.21 8.46
N LEU A 114 4.02 6.39 8.87
CA LEU A 114 2.63 6.68 9.19
C LEU A 114 2.09 7.82 8.34
N LYS A 115 0.77 7.86 8.18
CA LYS A 115 0.12 8.87 7.33
C LYS A 115 -1.29 9.17 7.81
N ALA A 116 -1.73 10.44 7.60
CA ALA A 116 -3.13 10.84 7.52
C ALA A 116 -3.46 11.28 6.09
N HIS A 117 -4.69 11.03 5.63
CA HIS A 117 -5.17 11.35 4.29
C HIS A 117 -5.91 12.69 4.27
N ALA A 118 -5.53 13.59 3.36
CA ALA A 118 -6.28 14.81 3.10
C ALA A 118 -7.51 14.48 2.24
N SER A 119 -8.44 15.42 2.12
CA SER A 119 -9.73 15.22 1.43
C SER A 119 -9.65 14.80 -0.05
N HIS A 120 -8.47 14.96 -0.69
CA HIS A 120 -8.20 14.53 -2.07
C HIS A 120 -7.45 13.18 -2.14
N GLU A 121 -7.24 12.52 -1.03
CA GLU A 121 -6.59 11.21 -0.88
C GLU A 121 -7.33 10.37 0.18
N PRO A 122 -7.21 9.05 0.12
CA PRO A 122 -6.65 8.25 -0.97
C PRO A 122 -7.55 8.30 -2.23
N VAL A 123 -6.96 8.09 -3.41
CA VAL A 123 -7.70 7.98 -4.68
C VAL A 123 -7.91 6.49 -4.97
N ILE A 124 -8.83 5.88 -4.25
CA ILE A 124 -9.16 4.45 -4.38
C ILE A 124 -10.01 4.27 -5.64
N PRO A 125 -9.61 3.38 -6.59
CA PRO A 125 -10.46 3.06 -7.74
C PRO A 125 -11.80 2.44 -7.31
N GLU A 126 -12.89 2.76 -8.01
CA GLU A 126 -14.21 2.16 -7.75
C GLU A 126 -14.20 0.64 -7.98
N GLU A 127 -13.34 0.16 -8.88
CA GLU A 127 -13.15 -1.25 -9.17
C GLU A 127 -12.35 -2.00 -8.09
N ALA A 128 -11.81 -1.31 -7.08
CA ALA A 128 -11.02 -1.95 -6.04
C ALA A 128 -11.86 -2.93 -5.22
N GLN A 129 -11.50 -4.19 -5.27
CA GLN A 129 -12.17 -5.27 -4.52
C GLN A 129 -11.58 -5.41 -3.11
N ARG A 130 -10.42 -4.81 -2.87
CA ARG A 130 -9.69 -4.84 -1.62
C ARG A 130 -8.87 -3.57 -1.44
N VAL A 131 -8.86 -3.05 -0.21
CA VAL A 131 -8.03 -1.90 0.18
C VAL A 131 -7.12 -2.33 1.31
N ILE A 132 -5.81 -2.34 1.06
CA ILE A 132 -4.79 -2.74 2.02
C ILE A 132 -4.16 -1.47 2.61
N MET A 133 -4.38 -1.24 3.91
CA MET A 133 -3.72 -0.19 4.67
C MET A 133 -2.35 -0.69 5.15
N VAL A 134 -1.28 0.01 4.76
CA VAL A 134 0.08 -0.29 5.21
C VAL A 134 0.49 0.67 6.31
N ILE A 135 1.06 0.14 7.37
CA ILE A 135 1.57 0.87 8.54
C ILE A 135 3.00 0.43 8.80
N GLY A 136 3.94 1.36 8.94
CA GLY A 136 5.30 1.03 9.40
C GLY A 136 5.38 1.09 10.92
N ILE A 137 5.70 -0.04 11.57
CA ILE A 137 5.83 -0.09 13.04
C ILE A 137 6.94 0.82 13.55
N ASP A 138 7.94 1.12 12.74
CA ASP A 138 9.05 2.03 13.04
C ASP A 138 8.62 3.50 13.26
N GLY A 139 7.34 3.81 13.09
CA GLY A 139 6.73 5.06 13.51
C GLY A 139 6.36 5.13 14.99
N VAL A 140 6.16 4.00 15.64
CA VAL A 140 5.83 3.92 17.06
C VAL A 140 7.05 4.34 17.91
N GLY A 141 6.81 5.07 19.01
CA GLY A 141 7.87 5.58 19.89
C GLY A 141 8.54 6.88 19.42
N LYS A 142 8.15 7.44 18.28
CA LYS A 142 8.61 8.73 17.75
C LYS A 142 7.47 9.76 17.81
N THR A 143 7.79 11.05 17.72
CA THR A 143 6.74 12.07 17.65
C THR A 143 5.97 12.02 16.35
N ILE A 144 4.71 12.46 16.37
CA ILE A 144 3.87 12.58 15.16
C ILE A 144 4.59 13.42 14.09
N ARG A 145 5.22 14.52 14.49
CA ARG A 145 5.96 15.43 13.61
C ARG A 145 7.07 14.71 12.82
N GLU A 146 7.80 13.82 13.49
CA GLU A 146 8.93 13.11 12.89
C GLU A 146 8.52 11.98 11.96
N THR A 147 7.40 11.32 12.23
CA THR A 147 7.08 10.01 11.66
C THR A 147 5.84 9.96 10.78
N CYS A 148 4.97 11.00 10.84
CA CYS A 148 3.70 10.98 10.13
C CYS A 148 3.71 11.91 8.91
N HIS A 149 3.34 11.39 7.74
CA HIS A 149 3.02 12.24 6.61
C HIS A 149 1.72 13.01 6.90
N ARG A 150 1.74 14.34 6.73
CA ARG A 150 0.68 15.27 7.15
C ARG A 150 0.48 15.25 8.68
N SER A 151 1.58 15.48 9.41
CA SER A 151 1.63 15.42 10.87
C SER A 151 0.54 16.24 11.55
N ALA A 152 0.25 17.47 11.09
CA ALA A 152 -0.81 18.30 11.64
C ALA A 152 -2.21 17.66 11.52
N LEU A 153 -2.52 17.07 10.35
CA LEU A 153 -3.78 16.35 10.16
C LEU A 153 -3.85 15.06 10.99
N TYR A 154 -2.72 14.35 11.08
CA TYR A 154 -2.62 13.15 11.90
C TYR A 154 -2.88 13.47 13.38
N ALA A 155 -2.26 14.53 13.91
CA ALA A 155 -2.46 15.00 15.26
C ALA A 155 -3.92 15.42 15.54
N GLN A 156 -4.54 16.11 14.56
CA GLN A 156 -5.95 16.48 14.64
C GLN A 156 -6.86 15.24 14.72
N LEU A 157 -6.67 14.23 13.87
CA LEU A 157 -7.45 12.97 13.90
C LEU A 157 -7.20 12.19 15.21
N ALA A 158 -5.98 12.24 15.73
CA ALA A 158 -5.63 11.61 17.00
C ALA A 158 -6.10 12.40 18.24
N LEU A 159 -6.57 13.65 18.09
CA LEU A 159 -6.97 14.58 19.15
C LEU A 159 -5.81 14.89 20.14
N VAL A 160 -4.62 15.11 19.60
CA VAL A 160 -3.38 15.44 20.33
C VAL A 160 -2.57 16.49 19.55
N ASP A 161 -1.42 16.93 20.08
CA ASP A 161 -0.48 17.78 19.35
C ASP A 161 0.57 16.96 18.56
N GLU A 162 1.30 17.62 17.65
CA GLU A 162 2.30 16.98 16.81
C GLU A 162 3.54 16.50 17.56
N GLU A 163 3.81 16.99 18.77
CA GLU A 163 4.92 16.57 19.61
C GLU A 163 4.59 15.30 20.43
N THR A 164 3.32 14.86 20.39
CA THR A 164 2.91 13.61 21.03
C THR A 164 3.63 12.42 20.45
N VAL A 165 4.15 11.55 21.30
CA VAL A 165 4.78 10.30 20.89
C VAL A 165 3.71 9.31 20.45
N VAL A 166 3.92 8.72 19.27
CA VAL A 166 3.00 7.74 18.72
C VAL A 166 3.05 6.44 19.52
N THR A 167 1.90 6.03 20.03
CA THR A 167 1.69 4.70 20.61
C THR A 167 0.96 3.79 19.63
N PRO A 168 0.97 2.46 19.80
CA PRO A 168 0.19 1.54 18.97
C PRO A 168 -1.29 1.92 18.91
N GLN A 169 -1.90 2.26 20.06
CA GLN A 169 -3.31 2.66 20.16
C GLN A 169 -3.60 3.97 19.44
N LEU A 170 -2.65 4.93 19.52
CA LEU A 170 -2.79 6.21 18.81
C LEU A 170 -2.75 6.00 17.30
N ALA A 171 -1.82 5.17 16.81
CA ALA A 171 -1.74 4.85 15.38
C ALA A 171 -3.02 4.15 14.87
N ALA A 172 -3.52 3.17 15.60
CA ALA A 172 -4.77 2.49 15.26
C ALA A 172 -5.98 3.43 15.29
N ARG A 173 -6.03 4.36 16.26
CA ARG A 173 -7.10 5.38 16.33
C ARG A 173 -7.21 6.20 15.07
N VAL A 174 -6.09 6.67 14.51
CA VAL A 174 -6.09 7.47 13.28
C VAL A 174 -6.59 6.65 12.11
N VAL A 175 -6.10 5.42 11.93
CA VAL A 175 -6.53 4.52 10.85
C VAL A 175 -8.03 4.19 10.95
N ASN A 176 -8.53 3.92 12.16
CA ASN A 176 -9.94 3.66 12.41
C ASN A 176 -10.82 4.90 12.14
N ALA A 177 -10.33 6.10 12.49
CA ALA A 177 -11.04 7.35 12.23
C ALA A 177 -11.17 7.64 10.72
N GLU A 178 -10.20 7.23 9.92
CA GLU A 178 -10.25 7.36 8.45
C GLU A 178 -11.12 6.28 7.78
N GLY A 179 -11.10 5.05 8.28
CA GLY A 179 -11.98 3.96 7.86
C GLY A 179 -11.79 3.43 6.41
N TYR A 180 -10.62 3.64 5.79
CA TYR A 180 -10.41 3.28 4.38
C TYR A 180 -10.02 1.82 4.14
N GLY A 181 -9.31 1.18 5.06
CA GLY A 181 -8.74 -0.16 4.84
C GLY A 181 -9.69 -1.29 5.26
N ASP A 182 -9.82 -2.32 4.44
CA ASP A 182 -10.49 -3.58 4.81
C ASP A 182 -9.51 -4.67 5.26
N ARG A 183 -8.21 -4.40 5.14
CA ARG A 183 -7.06 -5.19 5.63
C ARG A 183 -5.96 -4.25 6.10
N VAL A 184 -5.31 -4.59 7.20
CA VAL A 184 -4.15 -3.86 7.71
C VAL A 184 -2.91 -4.73 7.59
N TYR A 185 -1.84 -4.17 7.03
CA TYR A 185 -0.52 -4.75 7.05
C TYR A 185 0.45 -3.88 7.85
N ILE A 186 0.92 -4.40 8.99
CA ILE A 186 1.92 -3.76 9.83
C ILE A 186 3.30 -4.27 9.43
N ASN A 187 4.06 -3.41 8.75
CA ASN A 187 5.37 -3.73 8.17
C ASN A 187 6.52 -3.38 9.13
N LYS A 188 7.71 -3.94 8.85
CA LYS A 188 8.97 -3.73 9.58
C LYS A 188 8.96 -4.29 11.01
N VAL A 189 8.15 -5.31 11.27
CA VAL A 189 8.13 -6.02 12.53
C VAL A 189 9.29 -7.02 12.52
N GLU A 190 10.42 -6.64 13.15
CA GLU A 190 11.70 -7.33 13.05
C GLU A 190 12.28 -7.73 14.41
N SER A 191 11.69 -7.24 15.51
CA SER A 191 12.09 -7.56 16.88
C SER A 191 10.90 -8.00 17.74
N ALA A 192 11.17 -8.54 18.93
CA ALA A 192 10.13 -8.90 19.89
C ALA A 192 9.30 -7.66 20.32
N SER A 193 9.94 -6.53 20.53
CA SER A 193 9.26 -5.28 20.87
C SER A 193 8.37 -4.76 19.73
N ASP A 194 8.79 -4.92 18.48
CA ASP A 194 7.94 -4.56 17.32
C ASP A 194 6.71 -5.47 17.25
N TYR A 195 6.88 -6.77 17.56
CA TYR A 195 5.77 -7.72 17.58
C TYR A 195 4.77 -7.37 18.68
N GLU A 196 5.24 -7.04 19.90
CA GLU A 196 4.38 -6.61 20.99
C GLU A 196 3.60 -5.32 20.63
N ALA A 197 4.27 -4.35 20.03
CA ALA A 197 3.63 -3.14 19.55
C ALA A 197 2.61 -3.40 18.43
N ALA A 198 2.94 -4.29 17.47
CA ALA A 198 2.04 -4.69 16.40
C ALA A 198 0.81 -5.44 16.95
N GLN A 199 0.98 -6.31 17.95
CA GLN A 199 -0.12 -7.01 18.62
C GLN A 199 -1.03 -6.02 19.37
N ALA A 200 -0.43 -5.05 20.09
CA ALA A 200 -1.19 -4.01 20.78
C ALA A 200 -1.98 -3.12 19.80
N MET A 201 -1.40 -2.84 18.62
CA MET A 201 -2.09 -2.11 17.56
C MET A 201 -3.21 -2.94 16.91
N ALA A 202 -2.97 -4.23 16.66
CA ALA A 202 -3.92 -5.14 16.05
C ALA A 202 -5.21 -5.29 16.89
N ASN A 203 -5.11 -5.28 18.20
CA ASN A 203 -6.25 -5.39 19.12
C ASN A 203 -7.27 -4.23 18.97
N GLU A 204 -6.87 -3.13 18.34
CA GLU A 204 -7.73 -1.95 18.11
C GLU A 204 -8.48 -2.02 16.77
N PHE A 205 -8.17 -2.98 15.89
CA PHE A 205 -8.82 -3.11 14.59
C PHE A 205 -9.91 -4.18 14.60
N SER A 206 -10.97 -3.96 13.82
CA SER A 206 -12.03 -4.94 13.57
C SER A 206 -11.83 -5.73 12.28
N CYS A 207 -10.88 -5.33 11.44
CA CYS A 207 -10.53 -6.02 10.20
C CYS A 207 -9.30 -6.91 10.42
N PRO A 208 -9.07 -7.91 9.54
CA PRO A 208 -7.88 -8.76 9.62
C PRO A 208 -6.58 -7.97 9.56
N VAL A 209 -5.65 -8.32 10.46
CA VAL A 209 -4.34 -7.68 10.61
C VAL A 209 -3.23 -8.70 10.37
N ILE A 210 -2.34 -8.38 9.46
CA ILE A 210 -1.11 -9.12 9.19
C ILE A 210 0.07 -8.26 9.64
N ALA A 211 1.01 -8.83 10.36
CA ALA A 211 2.25 -8.18 10.74
C ALA A 211 3.45 -8.93 10.17
N GLY A 212 4.57 -8.23 9.95
CA GLY A 212 5.80 -8.86 9.51
C GLY A 212 6.81 -7.92 8.90
N SER A 213 7.84 -8.49 8.31
CA SER A 213 8.88 -7.77 7.59
C SER A 213 8.94 -8.23 6.14
N LEU A 214 8.68 -7.30 5.21
CA LEU A 214 8.87 -7.55 3.77
C LEU A 214 10.33 -7.84 3.44
N HIS A 215 11.25 -7.23 4.17
CA HIS A 215 12.69 -7.44 4.00
C HIS A 215 13.12 -8.86 4.41
N GLN A 216 12.58 -9.39 5.51
CA GLN A 216 12.90 -10.73 6.01
C GLN A 216 12.02 -11.84 5.41
N GLY A 217 10.90 -11.47 4.76
CA GLY A 217 9.94 -12.44 4.20
C GLY A 217 9.19 -13.24 5.28
N VAL A 218 9.03 -12.67 6.48
CA VAL A 218 8.37 -13.29 7.63
C VAL A 218 7.07 -12.56 7.93
N TYR A 219 5.96 -13.29 8.00
CA TYR A 219 4.63 -12.74 8.21
C TYR A 219 3.83 -13.57 9.19
N VAL A 220 2.95 -12.94 9.95
CA VAL A 220 2.03 -13.56 10.91
C VAL A 220 0.66 -12.89 10.83
N CYS A 221 -0.39 -13.69 10.90
CA CYS A 221 -1.75 -13.18 11.09
C CYS A 221 -1.96 -12.93 12.59
N LEU A 222 -2.37 -11.72 12.95
CA LEU A 222 -2.62 -11.34 14.33
C LEU A 222 -4.09 -11.51 14.73
N HIS A 223 -5.01 -11.36 13.79
CA HIS A 223 -6.41 -11.82 13.83
C HIS A 223 -7.11 -11.70 12.47
#